data_ffc9ee9c306989a661862e4722591b2a
#
_entry.id   ffc9ee9c306989a661862e4722591b2a
#
_cell.length_a   1.000
_cell.length_b   1.000
_cell.length_c   1.000
_cell.angle_alpha   90.00
_cell.angle_beta   90.00
_cell.angle_gamma   90.00
#
_symmetry.space_group_name_H-M   'P 1'
#
loop_
_entity.id
_entity.type
_entity.pdbx_description
1 polymer ?
#
loop_
_entity_poly.entity_id
_entity_poly.type
_entity_poly.pdbx_seq_one_letter_code
_entity_poly.pdbx_strand_id
1 'polypeptide(L)'
;AAYLPKRSGDGSIAVITEVGFAAFHLVRSSARERLGLSCGLRGNGMAFSRALLREVPHAAFSKTEDLEFGVQLGLRGVRVAFAGGTRVYGDMPERPAVVATQRERWIGGRAAMARRFVPALVGQAFRDRSLVAADLACDLLTPPLSVLLLASVSGLALSLPLALAAGAPK
;
A
#
# COMPACT_ATOMS: atom_id res chain seq x y z
N ALA A 1 -11.39 6.12 4.10
CA ALA A 1 -11.39 7.32 3.24
C ALA A 1 -10.11 7.39 2.39
N ALA A 2 -10.13 8.22 1.33
CA ALA A 2 -8.92 8.54 0.58
C ALA A 2 -8.09 9.56 1.38
N TYR A 3 -6.80 9.30 1.58
CA TYR A 3 -5.86 10.25 2.16
C TYR A 3 -5.07 10.93 1.05
N LEU A 4 -5.13 12.24 1.00
CA LEU A 4 -4.49 13.06 -0.02
C LEU A 4 -3.62 14.14 0.65
N PRO A 5 -2.49 14.53 0.04
CA PRO A 5 -1.72 15.66 0.52
C PRO A 5 -2.52 16.95 0.34
N LYS A 6 -2.41 17.87 1.29
CA LYS A 6 -2.73 19.27 1.01
C LYS A 6 -1.72 19.78 -0.01
N ARG A 7 -2.20 20.55 -0.97
CA ARG A 7 -1.32 21.13 -1.99
C ARG A 7 -0.31 22.08 -1.32
N SER A 8 0.96 21.72 -1.40
CA SER A 8 2.06 22.46 -0.73
C SER A 8 2.96 23.16 -1.76
N GLY A 9 2.40 23.70 -2.86
CA GLY A 9 3.17 24.42 -3.89
C GLY A 9 2.92 23.93 -5.32
N ASP A 10 3.51 24.63 -6.28
CA ASP A 10 3.35 24.36 -7.73
C ASP A 10 4.58 23.67 -8.36
N GLY A 11 5.51 23.19 -7.54
CA GLY A 11 6.73 22.51 -8.02
C GLY A 11 6.45 21.11 -8.54
N SER A 12 7.25 20.65 -9.51
CA SER A 12 7.13 19.32 -10.15
C SER A 12 7.13 18.16 -9.12
N ILE A 13 7.90 18.29 -8.04
CA ILE A 13 7.96 17.29 -6.97
C ILE A 13 6.64 17.21 -6.21
N ALA A 14 5.98 18.35 -5.95
CA ALA A 14 4.68 18.38 -5.29
C ALA A 14 3.63 17.68 -6.15
N VAL A 15 3.60 17.96 -7.45
CA VAL A 15 2.69 17.31 -8.40
C VAL A 15 2.91 15.80 -8.47
N ILE A 16 4.16 15.33 -8.58
CA ILE A 16 4.49 13.91 -8.61
C ILE A 16 4.07 13.22 -7.30
N THR A 17 4.27 13.88 -6.17
CA THR A 17 3.84 13.36 -4.88
C THR A 17 2.32 13.24 -4.80
N GLU A 18 1.59 14.27 -5.22
CA GLU A 18 0.12 14.27 -5.25
C GLU A 18 -0.43 13.15 -6.14
N VAL A 19 0.13 13.00 -7.35
CA VAL A 19 -0.24 11.92 -8.28
C VAL A 19 0.04 10.55 -7.67
N GLY A 20 1.20 10.36 -7.04
CA GLY A 20 1.57 9.11 -6.37
C GLY A 20 0.61 8.77 -5.22
N PHE A 21 0.23 9.75 -4.40
CA PHE A 21 -0.76 9.56 -3.34
C PHE A 21 -2.16 9.28 -3.90
N ALA A 22 -2.58 9.99 -4.93
CA ALA A 22 -3.87 9.74 -5.58
C ALA A 22 -3.93 8.32 -6.19
N ALA A 23 -2.87 7.89 -6.87
CA ALA A 23 -2.79 6.54 -7.42
C ALA A 23 -2.90 5.48 -6.33
N PHE A 24 -2.19 5.66 -5.20
CA PHE A 24 -2.17 4.69 -4.12
C PHE A 24 -3.44 4.71 -3.26
N HIS A 25 -3.91 5.88 -2.85
CA HIS A 25 -5.03 6.00 -1.90
C HIS A 25 -6.41 6.05 -2.57
N LEU A 26 -6.51 6.54 -3.80
CA LEU A 26 -7.78 6.65 -4.50
C LEU A 26 -7.96 5.56 -5.55
N VAL A 27 -7.08 5.50 -6.55
CA VAL A 27 -7.25 4.57 -7.69
C VAL A 27 -7.14 3.13 -7.22
N ARG A 28 -6.07 2.78 -6.52
CA ARG A 28 -5.85 1.42 -6.01
C ARG A 28 -6.93 0.98 -5.03
N SER A 29 -7.31 1.84 -4.09
CA SER A 29 -8.35 1.51 -3.11
C SER A 29 -9.72 1.36 -3.76
N SER A 30 -10.07 2.20 -4.75
CA SER A 30 -11.31 2.07 -5.52
C SER A 30 -11.35 0.78 -6.34
N ALA A 31 -10.23 0.38 -6.95
CA ALA A 31 -10.14 -0.86 -7.69
C ALA A 31 -10.34 -2.07 -6.77
N ARG A 32 -9.69 -2.09 -5.60
CA ARG A 32 -9.84 -3.17 -4.61
C ARG A 32 -11.28 -3.25 -4.09
N GLU A 33 -11.92 -2.12 -3.81
CA GLU A 33 -13.33 -2.09 -3.40
C GLU A 33 -14.24 -2.71 -4.46
N ARG A 34 -14.06 -2.35 -5.74
CA ARG A 34 -14.85 -2.92 -6.85
C ARG A 34 -14.65 -4.42 -7.03
N LEU A 35 -13.47 -4.93 -6.70
CA LEU A 35 -13.14 -6.36 -6.76
C LEU A 35 -13.56 -7.13 -5.50
N GLY A 36 -14.18 -6.48 -4.52
CA GLY A 36 -14.55 -7.11 -3.24
C GLY A 36 -13.34 -7.45 -2.35
N LEU A 37 -12.17 -6.88 -2.63
CA LEU A 37 -10.94 -7.07 -1.87
C LEU A 37 -10.85 -6.09 -0.71
N SER A 38 -9.93 -6.32 0.23
CA SER A 38 -9.74 -5.44 1.39
C SER A 38 -8.86 -4.24 1.02
N CYS A 39 -9.32 -3.02 1.26
CA CYS A 39 -8.56 -1.81 0.93
C CYS A 39 -7.37 -1.56 1.83
N GLY A 40 -7.27 -2.30 2.94
CA GLY A 40 -6.27 -2.09 3.98
C GLY A 40 -6.50 -0.80 4.79
N LEU A 41 -5.89 -0.73 5.95
CA LEU A 41 -5.87 0.49 6.77
C LEU A 41 -4.63 1.31 6.43
N ARG A 42 -4.74 2.64 6.54
CA ARG A 42 -3.72 3.59 6.07
C ARG A 42 -3.38 4.69 7.08
N GLY A 43 -3.74 4.49 8.34
CA GLY A 43 -3.49 5.43 9.44
C GLY A 43 -4.50 6.58 9.49
N ASN A 44 -4.86 7.19 8.37
CA ASN A 44 -5.75 8.34 8.32
C ASN A 44 -7.13 7.99 7.74
N GLY A 45 -8.18 8.64 8.28
CA GLY A 45 -9.55 8.49 7.78
C GLY A 45 -10.10 7.08 7.96
N MET A 46 -9.80 6.44 9.09
CA MET A 46 -10.33 5.13 9.47
C MET A 46 -11.53 5.30 10.38
N ALA A 47 -12.53 4.43 10.21
CA ALA A 47 -13.69 4.34 11.09
C ALA A 47 -14.00 2.87 11.38
N PHE A 48 -14.37 2.59 12.62
CA PHE A 48 -14.69 1.24 13.08
C PHE A 48 -16.03 1.25 13.82
N SER A 49 -16.84 0.23 13.62
CA SER A 49 -18.05 0.05 14.44
C SER A 49 -17.67 -0.40 15.86
N ARG A 50 -18.48 0.01 16.84
CA ARG A 50 -18.28 -0.47 18.23
C ARG A 50 -18.39 -1.99 18.35
N ALA A 51 -19.26 -2.62 17.54
CA ALA A 51 -19.41 -4.07 17.50
C ALA A 51 -18.10 -4.73 17.05
N LEU A 52 -17.52 -4.25 15.95
CA LEU A 52 -16.23 -4.77 15.46
C LEU A 52 -15.13 -4.65 16.50
N LEU A 53 -14.99 -3.50 17.18
CA LEU A 53 -13.93 -3.30 18.18
C LEU A 53 -14.14 -4.13 19.47
N ARG A 54 -15.37 -4.56 19.74
CA ARG A 54 -15.65 -5.52 20.81
C ARG A 54 -15.26 -6.94 20.43
N GLU A 55 -15.51 -7.32 19.19
CA GLU A 55 -15.18 -8.64 18.65
C GLU A 55 -13.68 -8.76 18.33
N VAL A 56 -13.11 -7.74 17.74
CA VAL A 56 -11.69 -7.64 17.38
C VAL A 56 -11.09 -6.41 18.06
N PRO A 57 -10.65 -6.52 19.31
CA PRO A 57 -9.98 -5.40 19.98
C PRO A 57 -8.74 -4.96 19.22
N HIS A 58 -8.50 -3.65 19.18
CA HIS A 58 -7.31 -3.10 18.54
C HIS A 58 -6.07 -3.49 19.37
N ALA A 59 -5.33 -4.48 18.87
CA ALA A 59 -4.13 -5.03 19.49
C ALA A 59 -2.91 -4.93 18.58
N ALA A 60 -2.79 -3.81 17.87
CA ALA A 60 -1.67 -3.50 16.98
C ALA A 60 -0.81 -2.42 17.62
N PHE A 61 0.45 -2.75 17.93
CA PHE A 61 1.38 -1.88 18.65
C PHE A 61 2.71 -1.69 17.92
N SER A 62 2.77 -2.10 16.65
CA SER A 62 3.96 -1.89 15.82
C SER A 62 4.06 -0.44 15.34
N LYS A 63 5.20 -0.09 14.74
CA LYS A 63 5.41 1.24 14.10
C LYS A 63 4.47 1.50 12.91
N THR A 64 3.76 0.48 12.44
CA THR A 64 2.78 0.50 11.37
C THR A 64 1.51 -0.20 11.85
N GLU A 65 0.95 0.32 12.96
CA GLU A 65 -0.19 -0.25 13.68
C GLU A 65 -1.44 -0.35 12.82
N ASP A 66 -1.63 0.57 11.89
CA ASP A 66 -2.71 0.58 10.93
C ASP A 66 -2.61 -0.63 9.97
N LEU A 67 -1.44 -0.85 9.41
CA LEU A 67 -1.19 -1.99 8.54
C LEU A 67 -1.33 -3.31 9.32
N GLU A 68 -0.77 -3.38 10.54
CA GLU A 68 -0.88 -4.55 11.41
C GLU A 68 -2.34 -4.88 11.71
N PHE A 69 -3.13 -3.88 12.12
CA PHE A 69 -4.54 -4.09 12.44
C PHE A 69 -5.35 -4.48 11.20
N GLY A 70 -5.08 -3.86 10.05
CA GLY A 70 -5.71 -4.22 8.78
C GLY A 70 -5.49 -5.69 8.40
N VAL A 71 -4.28 -6.21 8.62
CA VAL A 71 -3.96 -7.63 8.40
C VAL A 71 -4.66 -8.53 9.42
N GLN A 72 -4.68 -8.14 10.70
CA GLN A 72 -5.40 -8.89 11.75
C GLN A 72 -6.89 -9.01 11.44
N LEU A 73 -7.53 -7.95 10.93
CA LEU A 73 -8.91 -7.97 10.45
C LEU A 73 -9.08 -8.96 9.30
N GLY A 74 -8.21 -8.92 8.31
CA GLY A 74 -8.24 -9.83 7.16
C GLY A 74 -8.09 -11.30 7.55
N LEU A 75 -7.21 -11.63 8.51
CA LEU A 75 -7.06 -12.97 9.06
C LEU A 75 -8.31 -13.48 9.79
N ARG A 76 -9.19 -12.58 10.20
CA ARG A 76 -10.51 -12.90 10.79
C ARG A 76 -11.66 -12.84 9.78
N GLY A 77 -11.34 -12.73 8.49
CA GLY A 77 -12.34 -12.63 7.43
C GLY A 77 -13.04 -11.28 7.34
N VAL A 78 -12.58 -10.27 8.08
CA VAL A 78 -13.14 -8.93 8.05
C VAL A 78 -12.49 -8.12 6.94
N ARG A 79 -13.30 -7.71 5.97
CA ARG A 79 -12.87 -6.85 4.86
C ARG A 79 -12.93 -5.37 5.26
N VAL A 80 -11.87 -4.64 4.97
CA VAL A 80 -11.85 -3.19 5.09
C VAL A 80 -12.42 -2.58 3.82
N ALA A 81 -13.57 -1.92 3.93
CA ALA A 81 -14.23 -1.23 2.82
C ALA A 81 -13.62 0.15 2.56
N PHE A 82 -13.68 0.62 1.32
CA PHE A 82 -13.22 1.94 0.93
C PHE A 82 -14.37 2.94 0.85
N ALA A 83 -14.37 3.95 1.70
CA ALA A 83 -15.31 5.06 1.66
C ALA A 83 -14.85 6.10 0.61
N GLY A 84 -15.06 5.82 -0.67
CA GLY A 84 -14.57 6.62 -1.80
C GLY A 84 -15.17 8.02 -1.91
N GLY A 85 -16.35 8.25 -1.32
CA GLY A 85 -16.99 9.57 -1.24
C GLY A 85 -16.39 10.52 -0.19
N THR A 86 -15.45 10.02 0.64
CA THR A 86 -14.85 10.78 1.74
C THR A 86 -13.35 10.95 1.53
N ARG A 87 -12.83 12.14 1.78
CA ARG A 87 -11.41 12.47 1.66
C ARG A 87 -10.88 13.05 2.95
N VAL A 88 -9.64 12.72 3.28
CA VAL A 88 -8.88 13.31 4.38
C VAL A 88 -7.64 13.96 3.78
N TYR A 89 -7.39 15.19 4.15
CA TYR A 89 -6.22 15.93 3.70
C TYR A 89 -5.23 16.09 4.85
N GLY A 90 -3.95 15.91 4.56
CA GLY A 90 -2.89 16.09 5.53
C GLY A 90 -1.70 16.86 4.98
N ASP A 91 -1.03 17.55 5.86
CA ASP A 91 0.19 18.27 5.52
C ASP A 91 1.33 17.25 5.28
N MET A 92 2.09 17.46 4.23
CA MET A 92 3.27 16.64 3.93
C MET A 92 4.52 17.31 4.51
N PRO A 93 5.44 16.52 5.08
CA PRO A 93 6.69 17.07 5.55
C PRO A 93 7.50 17.62 4.36
N GLU A 94 7.95 18.85 4.48
CA GLU A 94 8.75 19.53 3.44
C GLU A 94 10.26 19.24 3.59
N ARG A 95 10.72 18.90 4.80
CA ARG A 95 12.13 18.67 5.08
C ARG A 95 12.57 17.29 4.58
N PRO A 96 13.58 17.21 3.69
CA PRO A 96 14.01 15.90 3.11
C PRO A 96 14.38 14.86 4.16
N ALA A 97 15.03 15.25 5.25
CA ALA A 97 15.39 14.33 6.34
C ALA A 97 14.16 13.72 7.01
N VAL A 98 13.07 14.48 7.21
CA VAL A 98 11.84 14.00 7.82
C VAL A 98 11.13 13.02 6.84
N VAL A 99 11.11 13.34 5.55
CA VAL A 99 10.58 12.47 4.50
C VAL A 99 11.35 11.14 4.46
N ALA A 100 12.69 11.17 4.54
CA ALA A 100 13.52 9.97 4.53
C ALA A 100 13.21 9.08 5.74
N THR A 101 13.21 9.64 6.96
CA THR A 101 12.90 8.89 8.19
C THR A 101 11.50 8.28 8.16
N GLN A 102 10.51 9.02 7.64
CA GLN A 102 9.15 8.52 7.49
C GLN A 102 9.10 7.36 6.49
N ARG A 103 9.80 7.46 5.36
CA ARG A 103 9.88 6.41 4.34
C ARG A 103 10.56 5.15 4.88
N GLU A 104 11.68 5.29 5.60
CA GLU A 104 12.35 4.16 6.26
C GLU A 104 11.43 3.44 7.23
N ARG A 105 10.69 4.19 8.04
CA ARG A 105 9.70 3.61 8.96
C ARG A 105 8.63 2.80 8.21
N TRP A 106 8.10 3.31 7.11
CA TRP A 106 7.08 2.62 6.32
C TRP A 106 7.62 1.38 5.61
N ILE A 107 8.80 1.47 5.00
CA ILE A 107 9.43 0.33 4.31
C ILE A 107 9.81 -0.75 5.32
N GLY A 108 10.47 -0.39 6.39
CA GLY A 108 10.89 -1.34 7.44
C GLY A 108 9.69 -1.98 8.15
N GLY A 109 8.66 -1.18 8.47
CA GLY A 109 7.43 -1.66 9.06
C GLY A 109 6.71 -2.66 8.15
N ARG A 110 6.59 -2.35 6.86
CA ARG A 110 5.98 -3.24 5.86
C ARG A 110 6.75 -4.55 5.72
N ALA A 111 8.08 -4.51 5.66
CA ALA A 111 8.91 -5.71 5.58
C ALA A 111 8.78 -6.60 6.83
N ALA A 112 8.69 -6.00 8.01
CA ALA A 112 8.43 -6.72 9.25
C ALA A 112 7.04 -7.39 9.25
N MET A 113 6.00 -6.67 8.80
CA MET A 113 4.66 -7.22 8.64
C MET A 113 4.61 -8.36 7.62
N ALA A 114 5.29 -8.21 6.49
CA ALA A 114 5.36 -9.26 5.48
C ALA A 114 5.96 -10.54 6.08
N ARG A 115 7.10 -10.46 6.74
CA ARG A 115 7.74 -11.63 7.39
C ARG A 115 6.84 -12.28 8.44
N ARG A 116 6.10 -11.49 9.20
CA ARG A 116 5.25 -11.98 10.28
C ARG A 116 3.95 -12.61 9.77
N PHE A 117 3.30 -12.01 8.80
CA PHE A 117 1.90 -12.33 8.46
C PHE A 117 1.72 -13.04 7.11
N VAL A 118 2.64 -12.92 6.15
CA VAL A 118 2.49 -13.56 4.84
C VAL A 118 2.32 -15.07 4.95
N PRO A 119 3.08 -15.82 5.78
CA PRO A 119 2.87 -17.26 5.90
C PRO A 119 1.44 -17.62 6.35
N ALA A 120 0.90 -16.90 7.34
CA ALA A 120 -0.46 -17.12 7.84
C ALA A 120 -1.52 -16.76 6.79
N LEU A 121 -1.35 -15.64 6.09
CA LEU A 121 -2.25 -15.20 5.02
C LEU A 121 -2.26 -16.18 3.85
N VAL A 122 -1.10 -16.65 3.42
CA VAL A 122 -0.99 -17.66 2.36
C VAL A 122 -1.65 -18.98 2.80
N GLY A 123 -1.37 -19.45 4.01
CA GLY A 123 -2.02 -20.63 4.56
C GLY A 123 -3.54 -20.52 4.60
N GLN A 124 -4.05 -19.36 5.00
CA GLN A 124 -5.50 -19.09 5.02
C GLN A 124 -6.08 -18.99 3.60
N ALA A 125 -5.36 -18.35 2.66
CA ALA A 125 -5.80 -18.23 1.29
C ALA A 125 -6.07 -19.59 0.65
N PHE A 126 -5.19 -20.57 0.89
CA PHE A 126 -5.37 -21.93 0.37
C PHE A 126 -6.43 -22.73 1.15
N ARG A 127 -6.40 -22.69 2.48
CA ARG A 127 -7.32 -23.47 3.32
C ARG A 127 -8.77 -23.03 3.15
N ASP A 128 -9.00 -21.72 3.20
CA ASP A 128 -10.35 -21.14 3.21
C ASP A 128 -10.76 -20.62 1.83
N ARG A 129 -9.92 -20.80 0.80
CA ARG A 129 -10.09 -20.24 -0.56
C ARG A 129 -10.36 -18.72 -0.54
N SER A 130 -9.69 -18.02 0.37
CA SER A 130 -9.93 -16.61 0.63
C SER A 130 -9.13 -15.72 -0.32
N LEU A 131 -9.81 -15.09 -1.29
CA LEU A 131 -9.21 -14.08 -2.17
C LEU A 131 -8.71 -12.85 -1.37
N VAL A 132 -9.38 -12.50 -0.28
CA VAL A 132 -8.97 -11.39 0.60
C VAL A 132 -7.62 -11.70 1.26
N ALA A 133 -7.42 -12.91 1.76
CA ALA A 133 -6.16 -13.31 2.37
C ALA A 133 -5.02 -13.36 1.32
N ALA A 134 -5.30 -13.92 0.13
CA ALA A 134 -4.34 -13.94 -0.98
C ALA A 134 -3.93 -12.53 -1.40
N ASP A 135 -4.90 -11.63 -1.58
CA ASP A 135 -4.67 -10.25 -1.94
C ASP A 135 -3.88 -9.48 -0.86
N LEU A 136 -4.17 -9.66 0.43
CA LEU A 136 -3.41 -9.05 1.51
C LEU A 136 -1.96 -9.57 1.56
N ALA A 137 -1.73 -10.86 1.29
CA ALA A 137 -0.38 -11.41 1.18
C ALA A 137 0.38 -10.76 0.02
N CYS A 138 -0.24 -10.67 -1.17
CA CYS A 138 0.32 -9.98 -2.32
C CYS A 138 0.56 -8.48 -2.02
N ASP A 139 -0.38 -7.84 -1.32
CA ASP A 139 -0.22 -6.44 -0.91
C ASP A 139 1.02 -6.24 -0.05
N LEU A 140 1.24 -7.07 0.95
CA LEU A 140 2.43 -7.00 1.81
C LEU A 140 3.73 -7.24 1.04
N LEU A 141 3.72 -8.12 0.06
CA LEU A 141 4.89 -8.47 -0.77
C LEU A 141 5.17 -7.42 -1.87
N THR A 142 4.18 -6.61 -2.24
CA THR A 142 4.36 -5.60 -3.29
C THR A 142 5.38 -4.55 -2.86
N PRO A 143 6.48 -4.37 -3.60
CA PRO A 143 7.48 -3.36 -3.25
C PRO A 143 6.93 -1.94 -3.44
N PRO A 144 7.57 -0.93 -2.84
CA PRO A 144 7.23 0.47 -3.06
C PRO A 144 7.24 0.83 -4.56
N LEU A 145 6.32 1.72 -4.97
CA LEU A 145 6.20 2.13 -6.38
C LEU A 145 7.52 2.66 -6.95
N SER A 146 8.33 3.35 -6.15
CA SER A 146 9.65 3.82 -6.54
C SER A 146 10.62 2.70 -6.92
N VAL A 147 10.55 1.57 -6.24
CA VAL A 147 11.37 0.39 -6.55
C VAL A 147 10.89 -0.27 -7.85
N LEU A 148 9.57 -0.38 -8.03
CA LEU A 148 8.99 -0.91 -9.26
C LEU A 148 9.36 -0.03 -10.47
N LEU A 149 9.24 1.28 -10.33
CA LEU A 149 9.61 2.22 -11.38
C LEU A 149 11.09 2.13 -11.73
N LEU A 150 11.96 2.12 -10.71
CA LEU A 150 13.40 1.97 -10.93
C LEU A 150 13.74 0.65 -11.64
N ALA A 151 13.14 -0.46 -11.21
CA ALA A 151 13.34 -1.75 -11.85
C ALA A 151 12.87 -1.75 -13.31
N SER A 152 11.72 -1.12 -13.60
CA SER A 152 11.18 -1.01 -14.96
C SER A 152 12.07 -0.16 -15.85
N VAL A 153 12.53 1.00 -15.38
CA VAL A 153 13.43 1.88 -16.12
C VAL A 153 14.79 1.21 -16.36
N SER A 154 15.34 0.55 -15.33
CA SER A 154 16.60 -0.19 -15.46
C SER A 154 16.46 -1.38 -16.45
N GLY A 155 15.36 -2.10 -16.38
CA GLY A 155 15.06 -3.19 -17.30
C GLY A 155 14.98 -2.69 -18.77
N LEU A 156 14.28 -1.57 -18.98
CA LEU A 156 14.20 -0.94 -20.31
C LEU A 156 15.57 -0.48 -20.80
N ALA A 157 16.35 0.19 -19.94
CA ALA A 157 17.68 0.68 -20.29
C ALA A 157 18.66 -0.45 -20.66
N LEU A 158 18.50 -1.62 -20.03
CA LEU A 158 19.33 -2.80 -20.35
C LEU A 158 18.82 -3.55 -21.60
N SER A 159 17.51 -3.63 -21.80
CA SER A 159 16.92 -4.37 -22.93
C SER A 159 17.06 -3.66 -24.27
N LEU A 160 17.00 -2.31 -24.27
CA LEU A 160 17.04 -1.53 -25.50
C LEU A 160 18.35 -1.71 -26.29
N PRO A 161 19.57 -1.61 -25.72
CA PRO A 161 20.82 -1.88 -26.44
C PRO A 161 20.91 -3.31 -26.95
N LEU A 162 20.41 -4.29 -26.15
CA LEU A 162 20.41 -5.69 -26.56
C LEU A 162 19.49 -5.94 -27.77
N ALA A 163 18.30 -5.32 -27.77
CA ALA A 163 17.38 -5.42 -28.90
C ALA A 163 17.95 -4.75 -30.18
N LEU A 164 18.60 -3.59 -30.03
CA LEU A 164 19.26 -2.92 -31.15
C LEU A 164 20.44 -3.72 -31.72
N ALA A 165 21.24 -4.34 -30.86
CA ALA A 165 22.35 -5.20 -31.28
C ALA A 165 21.87 -6.48 -31.98
N ALA A 166 20.77 -7.08 -31.52
CA ALA A 166 20.18 -8.29 -32.10
C ALA A 166 19.48 -8.03 -33.44
N GLY A 167 18.94 -6.81 -33.64
CA GLY A 167 18.26 -6.40 -34.89
C GLY A 167 19.18 -5.79 -35.95
N ALA A 168 20.49 -5.63 -35.72
CA ALA A 168 21.41 -5.11 -36.71
C ALA A 168 21.62 -6.16 -37.83
N PRO A 169 21.30 -5.84 -39.07
CA PRO A 169 21.57 -6.75 -40.19
C PRO A 169 23.08 -6.99 -40.32
N LYS A 170 23.49 -8.26 -40.48
CA LYS A 170 24.86 -8.66 -40.79
C LYS A 170 25.22 -8.27 -42.18
#